data_798f30b0a371ca8945c4828c286673aa
#
_entry.id   798f30b0a371ca8945c4828c286673aa
#
_cell.length_a   1.000
_cell.length_b   1.000
_cell.length_c   1.000
_cell.angle_alpha   90.00
_cell.angle_beta   90.00
_cell.angle_gamma   90.00
#
_symmetry.space_group_name_H-M   'P 1'
#
loop_
_entity.id
_entity.type
_entity.pdbx_description
1 polymer ?
#
loop_
_entity_poly.entity_id
_entity_poly.type
_entity_poly.pdbx_seq_one_letter_code
_entity_poly.pdbx_strand_id
1 'polypeptide(L)'
;TVAGERNYGNNHVNIFNSDVDALVRQSKNMVYKRWYGTAVTLANGEHAILGGRSNRYWVGPSTYSSIPEVRAKNGNWRSLSSARSDIAYGEYGGDSWFYPRAWLNPQGNLFILSHNGMMHKLNTSGTGTLTKYATKTSNSDFTMPSVMFAPGRILSLRKNRAAVIVNINGGGEPVVTSAGLLTKNRQHRNPTVLANGQVWVNGGSTTDNTLAGKVLTSELWNPATNKWTTTASAATARLYHSASILLPDGSVLTGGGGAEGPLTQLNGEIYYPPYLFKKDGSGKFEFRPEIIDAPTSMIGWAEDFSIQADETIAKVTLVRAGAVTHSFNSETRFFNLPILRRSTIVTVRSPATANIAPPGVYLLFVWNEEGIPS
;
A
#
# COMPACT_ATOMS: atom_id res chain seq x y z
N THR A 1 5.03 14.65 -0.28
CA THR A 1 6.17 13.82 -0.70
C THR A 1 7.35 14.15 0.19
N VAL A 2 7.95 13.16 0.81
CA VAL A 2 9.20 13.28 1.57
C VAL A 2 10.32 12.85 0.62
N ALA A 3 11.10 13.80 0.12
CA ALA A 3 12.16 13.52 -0.82
C ALA A 3 13.53 13.86 -0.21
N GLY A 4 14.53 13.04 -0.51
CA GLY A 4 15.93 13.33 -0.28
C GLY A 4 16.60 13.88 -1.54
N GLU A 5 17.63 14.64 -1.38
CA GLU A 5 18.61 14.86 -2.43
C GLU A 5 19.43 13.59 -2.63
N ARG A 6 20.17 13.50 -3.74
CA ARG A 6 20.97 12.31 -4.05
C ARG A 6 21.78 11.85 -2.84
N ASN A 7 21.39 10.70 -2.26
CA ASN A 7 22.03 10.05 -1.09
C ASN A 7 21.97 10.83 0.25
N TYR A 8 21.20 11.91 0.33
CA TYR A 8 21.01 12.67 1.55
C TYR A 8 19.52 12.83 1.86
N GLY A 9 19.14 12.62 3.12
CA GLY A 9 17.83 12.97 3.61
C GLY A 9 17.71 14.50 3.72
N ASN A 10 16.52 14.99 3.46
CA ASN A 10 16.14 16.36 3.81
C ASN A 10 14.87 16.36 4.69
N ASN A 11 14.55 17.51 5.26
CA ASN A 11 13.35 17.69 6.07
C ASN A 11 12.26 18.48 5.33
N HIS A 12 12.40 18.63 4.04
CA HIS A 12 11.50 19.38 3.19
C HIS A 12 10.18 18.64 2.94
N VAL A 13 9.10 19.38 2.82
CA VAL A 13 7.76 18.87 2.54
C VAL A 13 7.17 19.57 1.33
N ASN A 14 6.73 18.78 0.35
CA ASN A 14 5.96 19.25 -0.77
C ASN A 14 4.61 18.51 -0.76
N ILE A 15 3.53 19.25 -1.04
CA ILE A 15 2.19 18.71 -1.21
C ILE A 15 1.81 18.89 -2.67
N PHE A 16 1.34 17.82 -3.30
CA PHE A 16 0.69 17.94 -4.59
C PHE A 16 -0.69 18.54 -4.37
N ASN A 17 -0.95 19.69 -4.99
CA ASN A 17 -2.24 20.35 -4.97
C ASN A 17 -2.92 20.08 -6.32
N SER A 18 -4.01 19.31 -6.28
CA SER A 18 -4.79 18.95 -7.46
C SER A 18 -5.52 20.13 -8.10
N ASP A 19 -5.84 21.20 -7.33
CA ASP A 19 -6.58 22.35 -7.85
C ASP A 19 -5.73 23.19 -8.80
N VAL A 20 -4.41 23.14 -8.63
CA VAL A 20 -3.44 23.88 -9.47
C VAL A 20 -2.45 22.95 -10.19
N ASP A 21 -2.65 21.64 -10.11
CA ASP A 21 -1.82 20.59 -10.71
C ASP A 21 -0.31 20.79 -10.45
N ALA A 22 0.05 21.11 -9.22
CA ALA A 22 1.42 21.46 -8.86
C ALA A 22 1.89 20.91 -7.53
N LEU A 23 3.20 20.66 -7.43
CA LEU A 23 3.88 20.37 -6.17
C LEU A 23 4.19 21.68 -5.43
N VAL A 24 3.47 21.94 -4.35
CA VAL A 24 3.60 23.16 -3.54
C VAL A 24 4.52 22.90 -2.36
N ARG A 25 5.63 23.65 -2.32
CA ARG A 25 6.56 23.64 -1.20
C ARG A 25 5.90 24.18 0.06
N GLN A 26 5.98 23.44 1.16
CA GLN A 26 5.47 23.87 2.46
C GLN A 26 6.50 24.71 3.19
N SER A 27 6.03 25.75 3.91
CA SER A 27 6.90 26.62 4.70
C SER A 27 7.44 25.96 5.97
N LYS A 28 6.71 24.99 6.53
CA LYS A 28 7.08 24.25 7.74
C LYS A 28 7.71 22.92 7.39
N ASN A 29 8.94 22.72 7.83
CA ASN A 29 9.73 21.52 7.61
C ASN A 29 9.51 20.49 8.73
N MET A 30 9.81 19.22 8.46
CA MET A 30 10.01 18.20 9.48
C MET A 30 11.17 18.61 10.43
N VAL A 31 11.18 18.09 11.64
CA VAL A 31 12.31 18.26 12.57
C VAL A 31 13.51 17.42 12.09
N TYR A 32 13.26 16.19 11.67
CA TYR A 32 14.33 15.26 11.27
C TYR A 32 14.42 15.12 9.75
N LYS A 33 15.67 15.05 9.23
CA LYS A 33 15.94 14.74 7.83
C LYS A 33 15.64 13.26 7.57
N ARG A 34 14.91 12.96 6.48
CA ARG A 34 14.50 11.59 6.16
C ARG A 34 14.73 11.27 4.68
N TRP A 35 15.62 10.32 4.43
CA TRP A 35 15.75 9.62 3.17
C TRP A 35 15.15 8.23 3.35
N TYR A 36 14.17 7.85 2.55
CA TYR A 36 13.43 6.60 2.66
C TYR A 36 12.52 6.49 3.91
N GLY A 37 11.88 7.58 4.32
CA GLY A 37 10.84 7.55 5.35
C GLY A 37 9.47 7.17 4.80
N THR A 38 8.61 6.66 5.67
CA THR A 38 7.22 6.31 5.37
C THR A 38 6.25 7.34 5.91
N ALA A 39 5.30 7.77 5.07
CA ALA A 39 4.16 8.58 5.48
C ALA A 39 2.90 7.72 5.61
N VAL A 40 2.11 7.96 6.67
CA VAL A 40 0.82 7.29 6.92
C VAL A 40 -0.23 8.31 7.28
N THR A 41 -1.37 8.27 6.59
CA THR A 41 -2.53 9.11 6.90
C THR A 41 -3.24 8.58 8.15
N LEU A 42 -3.47 9.46 9.13
CA LEU A 42 -4.20 9.18 10.36
C LEU A 42 -5.71 9.40 10.18
N ALA A 43 -6.52 8.86 11.09
CA ALA A 43 -7.97 8.97 11.05
C ALA A 43 -8.48 10.42 11.05
N ASN A 44 -7.79 11.31 11.73
CA ASN A 44 -8.14 12.73 11.80
C ASN A 44 -7.62 13.55 10.60
N GLY A 45 -6.96 12.91 9.61
CA GLY A 45 -6.38 13.58 8.44
C GLY A 45 -5.00 14.19 8.68
N GLU A 46 -4.40 14.00 9.84
CA GLU A 46 -2.97 14.27 10.07
C GLU A 46 -2.11 13.19 9.41
N HIS A 47 -0.79 13.43 9.31
CA HIS A 47 0.13 12.47 8.70
C HIS A 47 1.27 12.15 9.66
N ALA A 48 1.46 10.88 9.96
CA ALA A 48 2.62 10.39 10.69
C ALA A 48 3.74 10.04 9.72
N ILE A 49 4.98 10.43 10.06
CA ILE A 49 6.18 10.13 9.27
C ILE A 49 7.14 9.33 10.15
N LEU A 50 7.59 8.17 9.63
CA LEU A 50 8.43 7.23 10.35
C LEU A 50 9.71 6.90 9.57
N GLY A 51 10.79 6.59 10.29
CA GLY A 51 12.01 6.07 9.71
C GLY A 51 12.75 7.02 8.78
N GLY A 52 13.52 6.44 7.89
CA GLY A 52 14.43 7.16 7.04
C GLY A 52 15.75 7.49 7.74
N ARG A 53 16.69 8.04 6.99
CA ARG A 53 17.97 8.50 7.53
C ARG A 53 18.44 9.79 6.89
N SER A 54 19.36 10.50 7.57
CA SER A 54 19.86 11.81 7.12
C SER A 54 20.97 11.71 6.06
N ASN A 55 21.69 10.56 6.01
CA ASN A 55 22.86 10.40 5.11
C ASN A 55 23.06 8.92 4.75
N ARG A 56 23.40 8.62 3.49
CA ARG A 56 23.73 7.28 3.01
C ARG A 56 25.09 6.78 3.47
N TYR A 57 26.05 7.67 3.53
CA TYR A 57 27.47 7.30 3.63
C TYR A 57 28.02 7.34 5.05
N TRP A 58 27.34 8.01 5.96
CA TRP A 58 27.82 8.18 7.32
C TRP A 58 26.95 7.42 8.32
N VAL A 59 27.57 6.58 9.12
CA VAL A 59 26.92 5.79 10.16
C VAL A 59 27.34 6.39 11.51
N GLY A 60 26.37 6.95 12.23
CA GLY A 60 26.56 7.52 13.56
C GLY A 60 25.24 7.70 14.29
N PRO A 61 25.25 8.04 15.56
CA PRO A 61 24.04 8.03 16.42
C PRO A 61 22.87 8.88 15.95
N SER A 62 23.12 9.89 15.11
CA SER A 62 22.09 10.79 14.55
C SER A 62 21.76 10.51 13.07
N THR A 63 22.31 9.46 12.50
CA THR A 63 22.11 9.14 11.07
C THR A 63 20.70 8.68 10.78
N TYR A 64 20.09 7.94 11.70
CA TYR A 64 18.76 7.35 11.55
C TYR A 64 17.69 8.18 12.25
N SER A 65 16.54 8.35 11.59
CA SER A 65 15.43 9.13 12.14
C SER A 65 14.51 8.24 12.99
N SER A 66 15.03 7.83 14.15
CA SER A 66 14.40 6.91 15.09
C SER A 66 13.26 7.51 15.91
N ILE A 67 12.93 8.79 15.72
CA ILE A 67 11.80 9.48 16.35
C ILE A 67 10.77 9.79 15.27
N PRO A 68 9.54 9.24 15.34
CA PRO A 68 8.47 9.59 14.42
C PRO A 68 7.99 11.03 14.65
N GLU A 69 7.33 11.58 13.63
CA GLU A 69 6.72 12.90 13.68
C GLU A 69 5.31 12.85 13.14
N VAL A 70 4.45 13.76 13.63
CA VAL A 70 3.11 13.97 13.09
C VAL A 70 3.01 15.38 12.54
N ARG A 71 2.56 15.50 11.30
CA ARG A 71 2.17 16.75 10.67
C ARG A 71 0.70 17.00 10.92
N ALA A 72 0.38 18.06 11.63
CA ALA A 72 -0.97 18.52 11.84
C ALA A 72 -1.58 19.16 10.57
N LYS A 73 -2.90 19.27 10.50
CA LYS A 73 -3.61 19.90 9.37
C LYS A 73 -3.17 21.33 9.09
N ASN A 74 -2.80 22.09 10.13
CA ASN A 74 -2.27 23.46 10.00
C ASN A 74 -0.78 23.50 9.57
N GLY A 75 -0.20 22.35 9.28
CA GLY A 75 1.19 22.20 8.83
C GLY A 75 2.22 22.14 9.94
N ASN A 76 1.86 22.31 11.20
CA ASN A 76 2.79 22.17 12.34
C ASN A 76 3.27 20.73 12.49
N TRP A 77 4.48 20.59 13.00
CA TRP A 77 5.09 19.28 13.27
C TRP A 77 5.21 19.04 14.77
N ARG A 78 4.98 17.81 15.18
CA ARG A 78 5.10 17.32 16.55
C ARG A 78 5.93 16.03 16.54
N SER A 79 7.04 16.05 17.27
CA SER A 79 7.88 14.86 17.45
C SER A 79 7.27 13.92 18.48
N LEU A 80 7.28 12.63 18.20
CA LEU A 80 6.85 11.57 19.11
C LEU A 80 8.05 11.08 19.93
N SER A 81 8.61 11.96 20.75
CA SER A 81 9.89 11.76 21.44
C SER A 81 9.91 10.57 22.41
N SER A 82 8.77 10.27 23.05
CA SER A 82 8.63 9.11 23.93
C SER A 82 8.45 7.77 23.18
N ALA A 83 8.28 7.82 21.85
CA ALA A 83 8.19 6.65 20.98
C ALA A 83 9.47 6.42 20.18
N ARG A 84 10.61 6.98 20.58
CA ARG A 84 11.89 6.70 19.94
C ARG A 84 12.18 5.19 19.93
N SER A 85 12.61 4.66 18.77
CA SER A 85 12.99 3.26 18.66
C SER A 85 13.91 3.01 17.46
N ASP A 86 15.10 2.49 17.74
CA ASP A 86 16.02 2.00 16.70
C ASP A 86 15.57 0.64 16.15
N ILE A 87 14.82 -0.14 16.94
CA ILE A 87 14.30 -1.45 16.54
C ILE A 87 13.14 -1.33 15.56
N ALA A 88 12.19 -0.42 15.82
CA ALA A 88 10.98 -0.35 15.03
C ALA A 88 11.17 0.41 13.70
N TYR A 89 12.01 1.45 13.69
CA TYR A 89 12.18 2.35 12.53
C TYR A 89 13.56 3.06 12.49
N GLY A 90 14.57 2.51 13.16
CA GLY A 90 15.95 3.01 13.15
C GLY A 90 16.93 1.97 12.60
N GLU A 91 18.12 1.88 13.20
CA GLU A 91 19.23 1.09 12.71
C GLU A 91 19.16 -0.41 13.04
N TYR A 92 18.52 -0.78 14.13
CA TYR A 92 18.58 -2.14 14.65
C TYR A 92 18.11 -3.20 13.63
N GLY A 93 18.97 -4.20 13.41
CA GLY A 93 18.70 -5.23 12.41
C GLY A 93 18.99 -4.80 10.96
N GLY A 94 19.63 -3.64 10.77
CA GLY A 94 20.15 -3.13 9.50
C GLY A 94 19.17 -2.25 8.73
N ASP A 95 17.87 -2.59 8.64
CA ASP A 95 16.98 -1.98 7.65
C ASP A 95 15.63 -1.50 8.18
N SER A 96 15.46 -1.37 9.50
CA SER A 96 14.18 -0.90 10.07
C SER A 96 13.85 0.56 9.69
N TRP A 97 14.85 1.35 9.32
CA TRP A 97 14.72 2.74 8.84
C TRP A 97 14.18 2.82 7.41
N PHE A 98 14.37 1.75 6.61
CA PHE A 98 14.07 1.72 5.18
C PHE A 98 12.58 1.51 4.95
N TYR A 99 11.86 2.58 4.63
CA TYR A 99 10.41 2.57 4.44
C TYR A 99 9.70 1.67 5.47
N PRO A 100 9.71 1.98 6.77
CA PRO A 100 9.03 1.18 7.79
C PRO A 100 7.62 0.84 7.35
N ARG A 101 7.25 -0.45 7.35
CA ARG A 101 5.90 -0.87 6.96
C ARG A 101 4.93 -0.52 8.07
N ALA A 102 4.13 0.52 7.84
CA ALA A 102 3.21 1.03 8.85
C ALA A 102 1.82 1.26 8.25
N TRP A 103 0.79 0.95 9.05
CA TRP A 103 -0.61 1.14 8.68
C TRP A 103 -1.42 1.58 9.88
N LEU A 104 -2.42 2.42 9.66
CA LEU A 104 -3.42 2.75 10.67
C LEU A 104 -4.28 1.49 10.93
N ASN A 105 -4.36 1.05 12.18
CA ASN A 105 -5.19 -0.08 12.59
C ASN A 105 -6.62 0.38 12.96
N PRO A 106 -7.59 -0.55 13.08
CA PRO A 106 -8.97 -0.20 13.41
C PRO A 106 -9.15 0.49 14.76
N GLN A 107 -8.17 0.40 15.67
CA GLN A 107 -8.20 1.03 16.99
C GLN A 107 -7.56 2.44 17.00
N GLY A 108 -7.14 2.97 15.84
CA GLY A 108 -6.58 4.30 15.70
C GLY A 108 -5.08 4.43 16.02
N ASN A 109 -4.38 3.31 16.20
CA ASN A 109 -2.92 3.29 16.37
C ASN A 109 -2.24 2.91 15.06
N LEU A 110 -0.95 3.22 14.90
CA LEU A 110 -0.15 2.67 13.82
C LEU A 110 0.38 1.28 14.21
N PHE A 111 0.14 0.33 13.33
CA PHE A 111 0.78 -0.98 13.36
C PHE A 111 2.05 -0.92 12.51
N ILE A 112 3.16 -1.42 13.02
CA ILE A 112 4.47 -1.40 12.35
C ILE A 112 4.96 -2.84 12.22
N LEU A 113 5.38 -3.24 11.00
CA LEU A 113 5.97 -4.54 10.70
C LEU A 113 7.38 -4.34 10.16
N SER A 114 8.38 -4.83 10.88
CA SER A 114 9.78 -4.77 10.47
C SER A 114 10.14 -5.95 9.54
N HIS A 115 11.21 -5.80 8.77
CA HIS A 115 11.69 -6.85 7.85
C HIS A 115 12.10 -8.15 8.56
N ASN A 116 12.62 -8.04 9.78
CA ASN A 116 12.96 -9.17 10.65
C ASN A 116 11.74 -9.81 11.33
N GLY A 117 10.53 -9.36 11.01
CA GLY A 117 9.27 -9.92 11.50
C GLY A 117 8.79 -9.38 12.84
N MET A 118 9.52 -8.49 13.50
CA MET A 118 9.05 -7.83 14.72
C MET A 118 7.89 -6.90 14.42
N MET A 119 6.97 -6.80 15.38
CA MET A 119 5.76 -5.98 15.26
C MET A 119 5.63 -5.02 16.42
N HIS A 120 5.12 -3.82 16.14
CA HIS A 120 4.92 -2.78 17.14
C HIS A 120 3.60 -2.05 16.93
N LYS A 121 3.08 -1.49 18.03
CA LYS A 121 1.95 -0.57 18.06
C LYS A 121 2.46 0.81 18.48
N LEU A 122 2.19 1.83 17.67
CA LEU A 122 2.51 3.22 17.96
C LEU A 122 1.22 4.02 18.18
N ASN A 123 1.00 4.48 19.40
CA ASN A 123 0.02 5.52 19.67
C ASN A 123 0.65 6.87 19.34
N THR A 124 -0.01 7.66 18.50
CA THR A 124 0.51 8.95 18.03
C THR A 124 0.06 10.16 18.85
N SER A 125 -0.66 9.97 19.96
CA SER A 125 -1.10 11.06 20.85
C SER A 125 0.05 11.61 21.67
N GLY A 126 0.03 12.91 21.99
CA GLY A 126 1.06 13.57 22.79
C GLY A 126 2.47 13.38 22.24
N THR A 127 3.38 12.90 23.06
CA THR A 127 4.77 12.59 22.69
C THR A 127 4.95 11.17 22.13
N GLY A 128 3.84 10.43 21.95
CA GLY A 128 3.81 9.09 21.43
C GLY A 128 4.08 8.00 22.47
N THR A 129 3.57 6.79 22.21
CA THR A 129 3.89 5.59 22.99
C THR A 129 4.06 4.42 22.06
N LEU A 130 5.21 3.74 22.15
CA LEU A 130 5.50 2.54 21.36
C LEU A 130 5.42 1.30 22.25
N THR A 131 4.68 0.30 21.79
CA THR A 131 4.56 -1.01 22.44
C THR A 131 4.99 -2.09 21.46
N LYS A 132 5.87 -2.98 21.89
CA LYS A 132 6.25 -4.17 21.11
C LYS A 132 5.25 -5.29 21.36
N TYR A 133 4.84 -5.99 20.29
CA TYR A 133 4.08 -7.22 20.38
C TYR A 133 5.00 -8.41 20.67
N ALA A 134 4.49 -9.42 21.36
CA ALA A 134 5.17 -10.70 21.53
C ALA A 134 5.17 -11.51 20.23
N THR A 135 4.10 -11.40 19.46
CA THR A 135 3.95 -12.04 18.15
C THR A 135 4.99 -11.51 17.16
N LYS A 136 5.56 -12.42 16.39
CA LYS A 136 6.48 -12.12 15.28
C LYS A 136 6.22 -13.06 14.10
N THR A 137 6.72 -12.70 12.93
CA THR A 137 6.73 -13.56 11.73
C THR A 137 8.15 -13.81 11.26
N SER A 138 8.33 -14.60 10.20
CA SER A 138 9.63 -14.87 9.59
C SER A 138 10.24 -13.61 8.97
N ASN A 139 11.53 -13.65 8.65
CA ASN A 139 12.22 -12.55 7.97
C ASN A 139 11.68 -12.34 6.54
N SER A 140 11.74 -11.09 6.07
CA SER A 140 11.59 -10.72 4.66
C SER A 140 12.95 -10.37 4.05
N ASP A 141 12.97 -10.12 2.73
CA ASP A 141 14.04 -9.35 2.13
C ASP A 141 13.91 -7.86 2.55
N PHE A 142 14.94 -7.06 2.27
CA PHE A 142 14.97 -5.68 2.74
C PHE A 142 13.88 -4.79 2.13
N THR A 143 13.36 -5.13 0.96
CA THR A 143 12.25 -4.40 0.33
C THR A 143 10.91 -4.65 1.00
N MET A 144 10.79 -5.73 1.78
CA MET A 144 9.58 -6.07 2.57
C MET A 144 8.26 -5.89 1.80
N PRO A 145 8.03 -6.60 0.68
CA PRO A 145 6.81 -6.44 -0.09
C PRO A 145 5.59 -6.74 0.78
N SER A 146 4.74 -5.74 0.97
CA SER A 146 3.58 -5.86 1.85
C SER A 146 2.48 -4.90 1.43
N VAL A 147 1.22 -5.31 1.62
CA VAL A 147 0.06 -4.51 1.26
C VAL A 147 -1.11 -4.82 2.19
N MET A 148 -1.87 -3.81 2.62
CA MET A 148 -3.13 -4.03 3.33
C MET A 148 -4.23 -4.29 2.30
N PHE A 149 -4.64 -5.54 2.15
CA PHE A 149 -5.65 -5.97 1.16
C PHE A 149 -7.09 -5.83 1.65
N ALA A 150 -7.29 -5.69 2.95
CA ALA A 150 -8.58 -5.37 3.58
C ALA A 150 -8.30 -4.66 4.91
N PRO A 151 -9.25 -3.95 5.51
CA PRO A 151 -9.06 -3.27 6.79
C PRO A 151 -8.45 -4.21 7.84
N GLY A 152 -7.32 -3.82 8.39
CA GLY A 152 -6.60 -4.59 9.41
C GLY A 152 -6.07 -5.96 8.96
N ARG A 153 -6.03 -6.26 7.66
CA ARG A 153 -5.48 -7.51 7.10
C ARG A 153 -4.38 -7.21 6.09
N ILE A 154 -3.17 -7.61 6.41
CA ILE A 154 -1.96 -7.30 5.64
C ILE A 154 -1.43 -8.60 5.02
N LEU A 155 -1.28 -8.63 3.69
CA LEU A 155 -0.48 -9.65 3.02
C LEU A 155 0.98 -9.19 3.03
N SER A 156 1.85 -10.00 3.61
CA SER A 156 3.29 -9.72 3.63
C SER A 156 4.05 -10.88 3.00
N LEU A 157 4.85 -10.55 1.98
CA LEU A 157 5.65 -11.51 1.24
C LEU A 157 7.02 -11.63 1.92
N ARG A 158 7.36 -12.83 2.35
CA ARG A 158 8.55 -13.11 3.16
C ARG A 158 9.62 -13.84 2.33
N LYS A 159 10.77 -14.15 2.93
CA LYS A 159 11.83 -14.95 2.28
C LYS A 159 11.32 -16.34 1.89
N ASN A 160 12.03 -17.02 1.01
CA ASN A 160 11.76 -18.40 0.62
C ASN A 160 10.36 -18.62 0.04
N ARG A 161 9.86 -17.68 -0.76
CA ARG A 161 8.52 -17.68 -1.39
C ARG A 161 7.35 -17.59 -0.43
N ALA A 162 7.58 -17.55 0.88
CA ALA A 162 6.51 -17.54 1.87
C ALA A 162 5.67 -16.26 1.78
N ALA A 163 4.36 -16.41 1.96
CA ALA A 163 3.42 -15.32 2.15
C ALA A 163 2.66 -15.54 3.47
N VAL A 164 2.44 -14.46 4.20
CA VAL A 164 1.67 -14.50 5.45
C VAL A 164 0.60 -13.41 5.44
N ILE A 165 -0.50 -13.71 6.12
CA ILE A 165 -1.53 -12.73 6.48
C ILE A 165 -1.27 -12.32 7.92
N VAL A 166 -1.12 -11.02 8.15
CA VAL A 166 -1.09 -10.44 9.50
C VAL A 166 -2.43 -9.76 9.75
N ASN A 167 -3.20 -10.28 10.68
CA ASN A 167 -4.50 -9.74 11.08
C ASN A 167 -4.34 -8.94 12.38
N ILE A 168 -4.68 -7.65 12.33
CA ILE A 168 -4.56 -6.69 13.43
C ILE A 168 -5.93 -6.16 13.91
N ASN A 169 -7.02 -6.82 13.54
CA ASN A 169 -8.39 -6.37 13.87
C ASN A 169 -8.75 -6.56 15.35
N GLY A 170 -8.15 -7.51 16.03
CA GLY A 170 -8.52 -7.85 17.42
C GLY A 170 -8.06 -6.84 18.48
N GLY A 171 -7.25 -5.83 18.14
CA GLY A 171 -6.74 -4.81 19.08
C GLY A 171 -5.67 -5.31 20.07
N GLY A 172 -5.54 -6.62 20.25
CA GLY A 172 -4.48 -7.29 21.02
C GLY A 172 -3.29 -7.72 20.16
N GLU A 173 -2.71 -8.88 20.47
CA GLU A 173 -1.63 -9.48 19.68
C GLU A 173 -2.08 -9.75 18.25
N PRO A 174 -1.26 -9.41 17.24
CA PRO A 174 -1.54 -9.74 15.86
C PRO A 174 -1.63 -11.26 15.64
N VAL A 175 -2.55 -11.70 14.80
CA VAL A 175 -2.65 -13.10 14.39
C VAL A 175 -1.96 -13.28 13.04
N VAL A 176 -0.98 -14.18 12.99
CA VAL A 176 -0.23 -14.48 11.76
C VAL A 176 -0.64 -15.86 11.25
N THR A 177 -1.10 -15.89 9.99
CA THR A 177 -1.48 -17.13 9.31
C THR A 177 -0.77 -17.24 7.97
N SER A 178 -0.62 -18.46 7.45
CA SER A 178 -0.01 -18.69 6.14
C SER A 178 -0.95 -18.20 5.02
N ALA A 179 -0.36 -17.52 4.04
CA ALA A 179 -0.99 -17.22 2.76
C ALA A 179 -0.41 -18.11 1.62
N GLY A 180 0.19 -19.25 1.97
CA GLY A 180 0.80 -20.16 1.01
C GLY A 180 2.18 -19.71 0.52
N LEU A 181 2.58 -20.26 -0.62
CA LEU A 181 3.88 -20.01 -1.24
C LEU A 181 3.71 -19.48 -2.66
N LEU A 182 4.49 -18.46 -3.01
CA LEU A 182 4.66 -18.06 -4.40
C LEU A 182 5.39 -19.16 -5.18
N THR A 183 5.24 -19.18 -6.51
CA THR A 183 5.95 -20.16 -7.38
C THR A 183 7.45 -19.86 -7.45
N LYS A 184 7.83 -18.59 -7.40
CA LYS A 184 9.23 -18.13 -7.46
C LYS A 184 9.59 -17.31 -6.22
N ASN A 185 10.79 -17.54 -5.66
CA ASN A 185 11.40 -16.55 -4.78
C ASN A 185 11.83 -15.35 -5.63
N ARG A 186 11.48 -14.14 -5.22
CA ARG A 186 11.85 -12.92 -5.95
C ARG A 186 11.96 -11.73 -4.99
N GLN A 187 13.03 -10.99 -5.08
CA GLN A 187 13.20 -9.70 -4.42
C GLN A 187 12.64 -8.59 -5.32
N HIS A 188 12.35 -7.43 -4.79
CA HIS A 188 11.85 -6.25 -5.53
C HIS A 188 10.51 -6.45 -6.25
N ARG A 189 9.70 -7.43 -5.82
CA ARG A 189 8.35 -7.67 -6.36
C ARG A 189 7.35 -6.64 -5.85
N ASN A 190 6.35 -6.32 -6.66
CA ASN A 190 5.30 -5.36 -6.33
C ASN A 190 3.96 -6.06 -6.09
N PRO A 191 3.39 -5.99 -4.87
CA PRO A 191 2.02 -6.42 -4.60
C PRO A 191 1.05 -5.26 -4.88
N THR A 192 -0.02 -5.51 -5.65
CA THR A 192 -1.07 -4.56 -5.98
C THR A 192 -2.43 -5.14 -5.65
N VAL A 193 -3.23 -4.44 -4.85
CA VAL A 193 -4.63 -4.81 -4.59
C VAL A 193 -5.47 -4.41 -5.78
N LEU A 194 -6.23 -5.37 -6.31
CA LEU A 194 -7.09 -5.20 -7.47
C LEU A 194 -8.49 -4.73 -7.08
N ALA A 195 -9.28 -4.31 -8.07
CA ALA A 195 -10.65 -3.83 -7.89
C ALA A 195 -11.59 -4.83 -7.21
N ASN A 196 -11.31 -6.14 -7.31
CA ASN A 196 -12.05 -7.22 -6.67
C ASN A 196 -11.50 -7.67 -5.30
N GLY A 197 -10.42 -7.06 -4.81
CA GLY A 197 -9.76 -7.38 -3.54
C GLY A 197 -8.73 -8.51 -3.62
N GLN A 198 -8.48 -9.10 -4.80
CA GLN A 198 -7.34 -9.98 -5.01
C GLN A 198 -6.03 -9.19 -4.99
N VAL A 199 -4.91 -9.87 -4.79
CA VAL A 199 -3.59 -9.23 -4.81
C VAL A 199 -2.76 -9.80 -5.95
N TRP A 200 -2.40 -8.93 -6.88
CA TRP A 200 -1.51 -9.25 -7.99
C TRP A 200 -0.06 -8.94 -7.62
N VAL A 201 0.86 -9.85 -7.94
CA VAL A 201 2.29 -9.72 -7.63
C VAL A 201 3.10 -9.89 -8.91
N ASN A 202 3.88 -8.87 -9.25
CA ASN A 202 4.70 -8.85 -10.46
C ASN A 202 6.15 -8.43 -10.18
N GLY A 203 7.00 -8.62 -11.19
CA GLY A 203 8.39 -8.16 -11.19
C GLY A 203 9.27 -8.93 -10.20
N GLY A 204 10.41 -8.35 -9.97
CA GLY A 204 11.46 -8.87 -9.11
C GLY A 204 12.43 -9.83 -9.77
N SER A 205 13.40 -10.28 -8.97
CA SER A 205 14.47 -11.19 -9.37
C SER A 205 14.74 -12.21 -8.27
N THR A 206 15.15 -13.41 -8.64
CA THR A 206 15.59 -14.44 -7.67
C THR A 206 16.94 -14.10 -7.04
N THR A 207 17.69 -13.20 -7.65
CA THR A 207 19.05 -12.80 -7.27
C THR A 207 19.19 -11.28 -7.21
N ASP A 208 18.58 -10.66 -6.20
CA ASP A 208 18.61 -9.21 -5.95
C ASP A 208 18.27 -8.37 -7.21
N ASN A 209 18.90 -7.22 -7.39
CA ASN A 209 18.67 -6.30 -8.52
C ASN A 209 19.47 -6.71 -9.76
N THR A 210 19.25 -7.94 -10.26
CA THR A 210 19.98 -8.48 -11.43
C THR A 210 19.05 -9.02 -12.50
N LEU A 211 19.52 -8.98 -13.77
CA LEU A 211 18.78 -9.54 -14.90
C LEU A 211 18.83 -11.08 -14.95
N ALA A 212 19.88 -11.69 -14.41
CA ALA A 212 20.08 -13.14 -14.42
C ALA A 212 18.93 -13.88 -13.72
N GLY A 213 18.40 -13.31 -12.65
CA GLY A 213 17.29 -13.89 -11.89
C GLY A 213 15.93 -13.26 -12.16
N LYS A 214 15.76 -12.45 -13.22
CA LYS A 214 14.51 -11.73 -13.50
C LYS A 214 13.32 -12.68 -13.57
N VAL A 215 12.20 -12.28 -12.97
CA VAL A 215 10.94 -13.00 -13.02
C VAL A 215 9.92 -12.18 -13.78
N LEU A 216 9.54 -12.67 -14.96
CA LEU A 216 8.58 -12.00 -15.84
C LEU A 216 7.14 -12.43 -15.54
N THR A 217 6.93 -13.69 -15.18
CA THR A 217 5.61 -14.22 -14.80
C THR A 217 5.06 -13.49 -13.58
N SER A 218 3.78 -13.15 -13.60
CA SER A 218 3.08 -12.62 -12.43
C SER A 218 2.21 -13.69 -11.76
N GLU A 219 1.76 -13.38 -10.53
CA GLU A 219 0.96 -14.28 -9.70
C GLU A 219 -0.20 -13.51 -9.07
N LEU A 220 -1.34 -14.15 -8.99
CA LEU A 220 -2.56 -13.61 -8.39
C LEU A 220 -2.92 -14.42 -7.14
N TRP A 221 -3.05 -13.74 -6.00
CA TRP A 221 -3.52 -14.33 -4.77
C TRP A 221 -4.99 -13.98 -4.52
N ASN A 222 -5.79 -15.00 -4.24
CA ASN A 222 -7.19 -14.83 -3.91
C ASN A 222 -7.39 -14.97 -2.39
N PRO A 223 -7.76 -13.90 -1.68
CA PRO A 223 -7.94 -13.93 -0.21
C PRO A 223 -9.11 -14.81 0.25
N ALA A 224 -10.11 -15.05 -0.59
CA ALA A 224 -11.26 -15.89 -0.25
C ALA A 224 -10.92 -17.39 -0.24
N THR A 225 -10.05 -17.82 -1.15
CA THR A 225 -9.64 -19.24 -1.28
C THR A 225 -8.26 -19.52 -0.71
N ASN A 226 -7.50 -18.47 -0.39
CA ASN A 226 -6.10 -18.50 0.02
C ASN A 226 -5.18 -19.23 -0.99
N LYS A 227 -5.47 -19.08 -2.30
CA LYS A 227 -4.73 -19.74 -3.38
C LYS A 227 -4.00 -18.75 -4.27
N TRP A 228 -2.84 -19.17 -4.75
CA TRP A 228 -2.04 -18.48 -5.77
C TRP A 228 -2.28 -19.09 -7.14
N THR A 229 -2.37 -18.23 -8.17
CA THR A 229 -2.50 -18.63 -9.57
C THR A 229 -1.50 -17.83 -10.40
N THR A 230 -0.74 -18.50 -11.27
CA THR A 230 0.15 -17.84 -12.23
C THR A 230 -0.70 -17.11 -13.28
N THR A 231 -0.29 -15.89 -13.61
CA THR A 231 -0.95 -15.04 -14.60
C THR A 231 0.05 -14.58 -15.67
N ALA A 232 -0.35 -13.63 -16.53
CA ALA A 232 0.43 -13.17 -17.67
C ALA A 232 1.86 -12.76 -17.30
N SER A 233 2.78 -12.96 -18.23
CA SER A 233 4.16 -12.51 -18.12
C SER A 233 4.31 -11.10 -18.68
N ALA A 234 5.13 -10.28 -18.00
CA ALA A 234 5.60 -9.00 -18.52
C ALA A 234 6.57 -9.20 -19.69
N ALA A 235 6.62 -8.27 -20.61
CA ALA A 235 7.63 -8.25 -21.67
C ALA A 235 8.99 -7.81 -21.15
N THR A 236 9.00 -6.94 -20.09
CA THR A 236 10.23 -6.35 -19.55
C THR A 236 10.44 -6.67 -18.08
N ALA A 237 11.71 -6.74 -17.65
CA ALA A 237 12.03 -6.95 -16.24
C ALA A 237 11.68 -5.70 -15.42
N ARG A 238 10.99 -5.91 -14.28
CA ARG A 238 10.67 -4.89 -13.28
C ARG A 238 11.44 -5.22 -12.01
N LEU A 239 12.56 -4.53 -11.80
CA LEU A 239 13.49 -4.75 -10.70
C LEU A 239 13.36 -3.66 -9.63
N TYR A 240 14.43 -3.41 -8.87
CA TYR A 240 14.50 -2.35 -7.86
C TYR A 240 14.02 -1.00 -8.42
N HIS A 241 13.30 -0.23 -7.64
CA HIS A 241 12.64 1.03 -8.02
C HIS A 241 11.45 0.89 -9.01
N SER A 242 11.06 -0.33 -9.41
CA SER A 242 9.79 -0.47 -10.13
C SER A 242 8.59 -0.18 -9.23
N ALA A 243 7.51 0.27 -9.84
CA ALA A 243 6.24 0.53 -9.18
C ALA A 243 5.10 -0.17 -9.91
N SER A 244 4.00 -0.44 -9.19
CA SER A 244 2.79 -1.04 -9.73
C SER A 244 1.58 -0.46 -9.00
N ILE A 245 0.58 0.05 -9.76
CA ILE A 245 -0.58 0.74 -9.20
C ILE A 245 -1.86 0.40 -9.96
N LEU A 246 -2.96 0.20 -9.22
CA LEU A 246 -4.31 0.05 -9.79
C LEU A 246 -4.76 1.36 -10.42
N LEU A 247 -5.27 1.28 -11.64
CA LEU A 247 -5.84 2.40 -12.38
C LEU A 247 -7.36 2.50 -12.20
N PRO A 248 -7.97 3.67 -12.49
CA PRO A 248 -9.42 3.85 -12.39
C PRO A 248 -10.25 2.91 -13.26
N ASP A 249 -9.70 2.44 -14.37
CA ASP A 249 -10.35 1.46 -15.25
C ASP A 249 -10.22 0.00 -14.78
N GLY A 250 -9.67 -0.23 -13.57
CA GLY A 250 -9.47 -1.57 -13.01
C GLY A 250 -8.27 -2.33 -13.58
N SER A 251 -7.54 -1.77 -14.54
CA SER A 251 -6.24 -2.29 -15.00
C SER A 251 -5.11 -1.91 -14.04
N VAL A 252 -3.89 -2.40 -14.26
CA VAL A 252 -2.73 -2.09 -13.42
C VAL A 252 -1.60 -1.56 -14.27
N LEU A 253 -1.14 -0.34 -13.98
CA LEU A 253 0.10 0.19 -14.54
C LEU A 253 1.29 -0.36 -13.74
N THR A 254 2.27 -0.92 -14.44
CA THR A 254 3.58 -1.24 -13.88
C THR A 254 4.68 -0.59 -14.71
N GLY A 255 5.67 0.00 -14.05
CA GLY A 255 6.69 0.76 -14.75
C GLY A 255 7.98 0.93 -13.96
N GLY A 256 8.99 1.45 -14.64
CA GLY A 256 10.31 1.71 -14.08
C GLY A 256 11.11 0.45 -13.74
N GLY A 257 12.15 0.64 -12.94
CA GLY A 257 12.94 -0.43 -12.33
C GLY A 257 14.36 -0.57 -12.87
N GLY A 258 15.22 -1.15 -12.03
CA GLY A 258 16.59 -1.53 -12.34
C GLY A 258 17.67 -0.50 -12.00
N ALA A 259 17.35 0.75 -11.83
CA ALA A 259 18.32 1.81 -11.46
C ALA A 259 18.57 1.82 -9.93
N GLU A 260 19.71 2.10 -9.49
CA GLU A 260 21.05 2.06 -10.08
C GLU A 260 21.49 0.59 -10.18
N GLY A 261 21.62 0.06 -11.38
CA GLY A 261 21.91 -1.36 -11.52
C GLY A 261 21.95 -1.79 -12.98
N PRO A 262 21.52 -3.02 -13.28
CA PRO A 262 21.79 -3.66 -14.57
C PRO A 262 21.09 -2.97 -15.75
N LEU A 263 20.11 -2.11 -15.48
CA LEU A 263 19.37 -1.36 -16.50
C LEU A 263 18.60 -0.20 -15.84
N THR A 264 18.10 0.72 -16.70
CA THR A 264 17.13 1.76 -16.31
C THR A 264 15.94 1.63 -17.23
N GLN A 265 14.83 1.09 -16.72
CA GLN A 265 13.59 0.98 -17.48
C GLN A 265 12.82 2.30 -17.44
N LEU A 266 12.64 2.92 -18.62
CA LEU A 266 11.90 4.16 -18.78
C LEU A 266 10.49 3.95 -19.38
N ASN A 267 10.04 2.69 -19.47
CA ASN A 267 8.76 2.30 -20.03
C ASN A 267 7.78 1.83 -18.96
N GLY A 268 6.51 1.71 -19.35
CA GLY A 268 5.45 1.10 -18.58
C GLY A 268 4.73 0.02 -19.39
N GLU A 269 4.04 -0.87 -18.66
CA GLU A 269 3.15 -1.90 -19.19
C GLU A 269 1.83 -1.83 -18.43
N ILE A 270 0.74 -2.15 -19.11
CA ILE A 270 -0.58 -2.31 -18.50
C ILE A 270 -0.88 -3.80 -18.37
N TYR A 271 -1.18 -4.23 -17.17
CA TYR A 271 -1.75 -5.55 -16.89
C TYR A 271 -3.26 -5.43 -16.82
N TYR A 272 -3.96 -6.25 -17.59
CA TYR A 272 -5.39 -6.36 -17.58
C TYR A 272 -5.79 -7.60 -16.78
N PRO A 273 -6.40 -7.44 -15.59
CA PRO A 273 -6.82 -8.56 -14.77
C PRO A 273 -7.92 -9.41 -15.43
N PRO A 274 -8.05 -10.70 -15.04
CA PRO A 274 -9.02 -11.61 -15.65
C PRO A 274 -10.47 -11.15 -15.64
N TYR A 275 -10.87 -10.32 -14.68
CA TYR A 275 -12.23 -9.80 -14.58
C TYR A 275 -12.61 -8.81 -15.70
N LEU A 276 -11.66 -8.36 -16.52
CA LEU A 276 -11.93 -7.47 -17.66
C LEU A 276 -12.24 -8.23 -18.94
N PHE A 277 -12.08 -9.56 -18.94
CA PHE A 277 -12.22 -10.37 -20.14
C PHE A 277 -13.46 -11.26 -20.13
N LYS A 278 -13.94 -11.58 -21.32
CA LYS A 278 -14.98 -12.59 -21.54
C LYS A 278 -14.56 -13.94 -20.97
N LYS A 279 -15.51 -14.65 -20.37
CA LYS A 279 -15.28 -15.98 -19.79
C LYS A 279 -15.33 -17.12 -20.81
N ASP A 280 -15.51 -16.78 -22.08
CA ASP A 280 -15.60 -17.73 -23.22
C ASP A 280 -14.24 -18.20 -23.75
N GLY A 281 -13.14 -17.71 -23.17
CA GLY A 281 -11.78 -18.03 -23.59
C GLY A 281 -11.30 -17.30 -24.85
N SER A 282 -12.08 -16.37 -25.39
CA SER A 282 -11.74 -15.60 -26.61
C SER A 282 -10.59 -14.60 -26.41
N GLY A 283 -10.28 -14.26 -25.16
CA GLY A 283 -9.31 -13.20 -24.82
C GLY A 283 -9.80 -11.79 -25.17
N LYS A 284 -11.06 -11.61 -25.50
CA LYS A 284 -11.67 -10.30 -25.77
C LYS A 284 -12.12 -9.66 -24.46
N PHE A 285 -12.09 -8.32 -24.40
CA PHE A 285 -12.71 -7.60 -23.30
C PHE A 285 -14.22 -7.80 -23.27
N GLU A 286 -14.77 -7.82 -22.04
CA GLU A 286 -16.22 -7.82 -21.85
C GLU A 286 -16.75 -6.39 -21.86
N PHE A 287 -18.07 -6.25 -22.15
CA PHE A 287 -18.79 -5.00 -21.92
C PHE A 287 -18.81 -4.71 -20.42
N ARG A 288 -18.63 -3.46 -20.06
CA ARG A 288 -18.51 -3.02 -18.68
C ARG A 288 -19.71 -2.17 -18.28
N PRO A 289 -20.21 -2.30 -17.05
CA PRO A 289 -21.21 -1.36 -16.56
C PRO A 289 -20.66 0.07 -16.55
N GLU A 290 -21.47 1.02 -16.97
CA GLU A 290 -21.14 2.44 -16.95
C GLU A 290 -21.77 3.09 -15.70
N ILE A 291 -20.97 3.83 -14.93
CA ILE A 291 -21.48 4.65 -13.82
C ILE A 291 -22.07 5.92 -14.44
N ILE A 292 -23.40 6.06 -14.36
CA ILE A 292 -24.14 7.23 -14.87
C ILE A 292 -24.09 8.37 -13.85
N ASP A 293 -24.24 8.04 -12.55
CA ASP A 293 -24.20 9.01 -11.47
C ASP A 293 -23.58 8.38 -10.20
N ALA A 294 -22.74 9.15 -9.54
CA ALA A 294 -22.14 8.84 -8.25
C ALA A 294 -21.76 10.13 -7.52
N PRO A 295 -21.62 10.11 -6.18
CA PRO A 295 -21.20 11.30 -5.44
C PRO A 295 -19.85 11.83 -5.93
N THR A 296 -19.81 13.11 -6.29
CA THR A 296 -18.60 13.83 -6.68
C THR A 296 -17.97 14.62 -5.54
N SER A 297 -18.66 14.70 -4.39
CA SER A 297 -18.21 15.34 -3.15
C SER A 297 -17.69 14.34 -2.13
N MET A 298 -17.18 14.85 -1.01
CA MET A 298 -16.77 14.01 0.11
C MET A 298 -17.95 13.22 0.69
N ILE A 299 -17.73 11.92 0.91
CA ILE A 299 -18.64 11.03 1.63
C ILE A 299 -18.07 10.84 3.04
N GLY A 300 -18.89 10.99 4.06
CA GLY A 300 -18.54 10.70 5.44
C GLY A 300 -18.44 9.20 5.75
N TRP A 301 -18.22 8.86 7.00
CA TRP A 301 -18.18 7.48 7.48
C TRP A 301 -19.57 7.05 7.98
N ALA A 302 -19.91 5.77 7.77
CA ALA A 302 -21.22 5.19 8.11
C ALA A 302 -22.39 5.94 7.48
N GLU A 303 -22.20 6.58 6.35
CA GLU A 303 -23.22 7.29 5.57
C GLU A 303 -23.69 6.44 4.39
N ASP A 304 -24.97 6.58 4.07
CA ASP A 304 -25.56 5.97 2.90
C ASP A 304 -25.43 6.92 1.70
N PHE A 305 -25.06 6.38 0.54
CA PHE A 305 -25.02 7.12 -0.71
C PHE A 305 -25.51 6.28 -1.87
N SER A 306 -25.99 6.92 -2.91
CA SER A 306 -26.53 6.25 -4.09
C SER A 306 -25.56 6.29 -5.26
N ILE A 307 -25.62 5.25 -6.07
CA ILE A 307 -24.86 5.11 -7.32
C ILE A 307 -25.87 4.65 -8.39
N GLN A 308 -25.84 5.23 -9.57
CA GLN A 308 -26.61 4.80 -10.73
C GLN A 308 -25.68 4.26 -11.80
N ALA A 309 -26.03 3.12 -12.39
CA ALA A 309 -25.37 2.55 -13.56
C ALA A 309 -26.40 2.26 -14.68
N ASP A 310 -25.90 1.97 -15.86
CA ASP A 310 -26.68 1.59 -17.04
C ASP A 310 -27.32 0.21 -16.92
N GLU A 311 -26.78 -0.65 -16.03
CA GLU A 311 -27.29 -2.01 -15.79
C GLU A 311 -27.39 -2.33 -14.28
N THR A 312 -27.94 -3.53 -13.95
CA THR A 312 -28.10 -3.97 -12.55
C THR A 312 -26.75 -4.15 -11.86
N ILE A 313 -26.58 -3.48 -10.72
CA ILE A 313 -25.40 -3.56 -9.89
C ILE A 313 -25.53 -4.73 -8.90
N ALA A 314 -24.61 -5.68 -8.98
CA ALA A 314 -24.54 -6.83 -8.08
C ALA A 314 -23.60 -6.61 -6.89
N LYS A 315 -22.55 -5.76 -7.07
CA LYS A 315 -21.54 -5.51 -6.05
C LYS A 315 -20.96 -4.09 -6.22
N VAL A 316 -20.54 -3.48 -5.12
CA VAL A 316 -19.84 -2.20 -5.11
C VAL A 316 -18.55 -2.34 -4.30
N THR A 317 -17.44 -1.88 -4.84
CA THR A 317 -16.15 -1.91 -4.14
C THR A 317 -15.46 -0.56 -4.15
N LEU A 318 -14.72 -0.28 -3.08
CA LEU A 318 -13.81 0.85 -3.00
C LEU A 318 -12.37 0.36 -2.82
N VAL A 319 -11.44 0.98 -3.53
CA VAL A 319 -10.01 0.76 -3.32
C VAL A 319 -9.35 2.10 -3.06
N ARG A 320 -8.74 2.28 -1.90
CA ARG A 320 -8.01 3.52 -1.61
C ARG A 320 -6.84 3.66 -2.58
N ALA A 321 -6.71 4.84 -3.19
CA ALA A 321 -5.60 5.14 -4.09
C ALA A 321 -4.27 4.92 -3.39
N GLY A 322 -3.37 4.19 -4.03
CA GLY A 322 -2.13 3.76 -3.43
C GLY A 322 -1.04 4.82 -3.43
N ALA A 323 -0.09 4.68 -2.50
CA ALA A 323 1.19 5.39 -2.49
C ALA A 323 2.32 4.36 -2.59
N VAL A 324 2.83 4.16 -3.80
CA VAL A 324 3.70 3.03 -4.14
C VAL A 324 5.15 3.46 -4.24
N THR A 325 6.01 2.76 -3.53
CA THR A 325 7.47 2.85 -3.67
C THR A 325 8.13 1.58 -3.13
N HIS A 326 9.25 1.15 -3.69
CA HIS A 326 10.13 0.10 -3.14
C HIS A 326 9.36 -1.14 -2.64
N SER A 327 8.51 -1.71 -3.49
CA SER A 327 7.68 -2.88 -3.17
C SER A 327 6.66 -2.67 -2.05
N PHE A 328 6.34 -1.43 -1.73
CA PHE A 328 5.41 -1.06 -0.68
C PHE A 328 4.31 -0.15 -1.22
N ASN A 329 3.06 -0.55 -1.00
CA ASN A 329 1.90 0.31 -1.15
C ASN A 329 1.35 0.63 0.25
N SER A 330 1.66 1.82 0.75
CA SER A 330 1.39 2.17 2.15
C SER A 330 -0.06 2.52 2.43
N GLU A 331 -0.82 2.95 1.42
CA GLU A 331 -2.13 3.56 1.62
C GLU A 331 -3.30 2.73 1.09
N THR A 332 -3.03 1.71 0.26
CA THR A 332 -4.11 0.93 -0.34
C THR A 332 -4.92 0.15 0.69
N ARG A 333 -6.24 0.10 0.48
CA ARG A 333 -7.21 -0.67 1.25
C ARG A 333 -8.41 -0.99 0.37
N PHE A 334 -8.86 -2.21 0.41
CA PHE A 334 -10.03 -2.66 -0.33
C PHE A 334 -11.25 -2.78 0.59
N PHE A 335 -12.40 -2.34 0.09
CA PHE A 335 -13.70 -2.49 0.75
C PHE A 335 -14.71 -3.10 -0.22
N ASN A 336 -15.46 -4.06 0.28
CA ASN A 336 -16.70 -4.51 -0.35
C ASN A 336 -17.84 -3.82 0.41
N LEU A 337 -18.55 -2.91 -0.26
CA LEU A 337 -19.58 -2.12 0.39
C LEU A 337 -20.91 -2.92 0.47
N PRO A 338 -21.60 -2.91 1.61
CA PRO A 338 -22.93 -3.48 1.70
C PRO A 338 -23.89 -2.77 0.76
N ILE A 339 -24.54 -3.52 -0.12
CA ILE A 339 -25.65 -3.03 -0.93
C ILE A 339 -26.95 -3.21 -0.15
N LEU A 340 -27.65 -2.12 0.10
CA LEU A 340 -28.93 -2.12 0.82
C LEU A 340 -30.10 -2.52 -0.11
N ARG A 341 -29.98 -2.19 -1.40
CA ARG A 341 -30.97 -2.55 -2.43
C ARG A 341 -30.26 -2.74 -3.78
N ARG A 342 -30.49 -3.86 -4.44
CA ARG A 342 -29.97 -4.13 -5.80
C ARG A 342 -30.94 -3.59 -6.85
N SER A 343 -30.38 -2.84 -7.82
CA SER A 343 -31.09 -2.24 -8.94
C SER A 343 -30.05 -1.58 -9.85
N THR A 344 -30.45 -0.90 -10.90
CA THR A 344 -29.62 0.05 -11.64
C THR A 344 -29.27 1.28 -10.79
N ILE A 345 -30.06 1.56 -9.75
CA ILE A 345 -29.74 2.55 -8.72
C ILE A 345 -29.57 1.77 -7.40
N VAL A 346 -28.37 1.77 -6.84
CA VAL A 346 -28.07 1.14 -5.57
C VAL A 346 -27.81 2.15 -4.47
N THR A 347 -28.25 1.83 -3.27
CA THR A 347 -27.82 2.53 -2.06
C THR A 347 -26.81 1.66 -1.34
N VAL A 348 -25.66 2.21 -1.03
CA VAL A 348 -24.56 1.55 -0.32
C VAL A 348 -24.17 2.35 0.90
N ARG A 349 -23.64 1.65 1.90
CA ARG A 349 -23.09 2.29 3.11
C ARG A 349 -21.58 2.41 3.03
N SER A 350 -21.08 3.61 3.29
CA SER A 350 -19.64 3.89 3.38
C SER A 350 -19.00 3.14 4.57
N PRO A 351 -17.65 3.00 4.58
CA PRO A 351 -16.95 2.36 5.69
C PRO A 351 -17.24 3.03 7.03
N ALA A 352 -17.27 2.25 8.12
CA ALA A 352 -17.84 2.66 9.40
C ALA A 352 -17.04 3.76 10.13
N THR A 353 -15.73 3.83 9.96
CA THR A 353 -14.88 4.77 10.71
C THR A 353 -13.66 5.22 9.91
N ALA A 354 -13.12 6.38 10.28
CA ALA A 354 -11.86 6.89 9.74
C ALA A 354 -10.64 6.00 10.06
N ASN A 355 -10.68 5.19 11.11
CA ASN A 355 -9.59 4.27 11.43
C ASN A 355 -9.45 3.17 10.37
N ILE A 356 -10.56 2.65 9.87
CA ILE A 356 -10.54 1.62 8.83
C ILE A 356 -10.45 2.21 7.43
N ALA A 357 -11.02 3.40 7.21
CA ALA A 357 -10.99 4.14 5.95
C ALA A 357 -10.48 5.59 6.19
N PRO A 358 -9.16 5.80 6.31
CA PRO A 358 -8.59 7.14 6.49
C PRO A 358 -9.00 8.09 5.37
N PRO A 359 -9.08 9.41 5.63
CA PRO A 359 -9.38 10.39 4.60
C PRO A 359 -8.46 10.28 3.38
N GLY A 360 -9.00 10.44 2.18
CA GLY A 360 -8.24 10.38 0.92
C GLY A 360 -9.10 10.02 -0.27
N VAL A 361 -8.45 9.76 -1.39
CA VAL A 361 -9.09 9.38 -2.65
C VAL A 361 -9.30 7.87 -2.69
N TYR A 362 -10.49 7.46 -3.13
CA TYR A 362 -10.86 6.06 -3.32
C TYR A 362 -11.36 5.86 -4.74
N LEU A 363 -10.92 4.80 -5.39
CA LEU A 363 -11.46 4.33 -6.65
C LEU A 363 -12.74 3.56 -6.36
N LEU A 364 -13.84 3.94 -7.02
CA LEU A 364 -15.14 3.30 -6.92
C LEU A 364 -15.33 2.38 -8.13
N PHE A 365 -15.75 1.14 -7.87
CA PHE A 365 -16.14 0.20 -8.91
C PHE A 365 -17.52 -0.36 -8.61
N VAL A 366 -18.39 -0.33 -9.61
CA VAL A 366 -19.63 -1.11 -9.63
C VAL A 366 -19.41 -2.38 -10.44
N TRP A 367 -20.08 -3.45 -10.07
CA TRP A 367 -19.91 -4.77 -10.68
C TRP A 367 -21.27 -5.28 -11.11
N ASN A 368 -21.38 -5.76 -12.33
CA ASN A 368 -22.58 -6.44 -12.80
C ASN A 368 -22.68 -7.89 -12.29
N GLU A 369 -23.73 -8.61 -12.68
CA GLU A 369 -23.99 -9.98 -12.22
C GLU A 369 -22.97 -10.98 -12.76
N GLU A 370 -22.34 -10.71 -13.90
CA GLU A 370 -21.27 -11.50 -14.50
C GLU A 370 -19.93 -11.30 -13.79
N GLY A 371 -19.83 -10.31 -12.89
CA GLY A 371 -18.61 -9.99 -12.15
C GLY A 371 -17.61 -9.17 -12.97
N ILE A 372 -18.10 -8.31 -13.83
CA ILE A 372 -17.34 -7.34 -14.62
C ILE A 372 -17.44 -5.96 -13.93
N PRO A 373 -16.33 -5.24 -13.70
CA PRO A 373 -16.35 -3.92 -13.08
C PRO A 373 -16.56 -2.79 -14.09
N SER A 374 -17.09 -1.67 -13.59
CA SER A 374 -17.12 -0.38 -14.31
C SER A 374 -15.74 0.14 -14.63
#